data_d08ad76f32929a0ee33f4255e0bf245b
#
_entry.id   d08ad76f32929a0ee33f4255e0bf245b
#
_cell.length_a   1.000
_cell.length_b   1.000
_cell.length_c   1.000
_cell.angle_alpha   90.00
_cell.angle_beta   90.00
_cell.angle_gamma   90.00
#
_symmetry.space_group_name_H-M   'P 1'
#
loop_
_entity.id
_entity.type
_entity.pdbx_description
1 polymer ?
#
loop_
_entity_poly.entity_id
_entity_poly.type
_entity_poly.pdbx_seq_one_letter_code
_entity_poly.pdbx_strand_id
1 'polypeptide(L)'
;FLLKVITIALAITIPLLIVIGSSKSKNPSKGSLIVKNLSKKYEDMGTAIRSSQLNPKELKKYNKEIQKKKKADDKKPSKEDSVYVLNFNGDIQASEVAKLKHEINAILLSDTKCKEVVIKVESGGGSAYAYGLCAAELKRLVDNKIKLTVCIDKVAASGGYLMSCVASKIIAAPWAIVGS
;
A
#
# COMPACT_ATOMS: atom_id res chain seq x y z
N PHE A 1 58.18 6.67 14.36
CA PHE A 1 57.23 7.75 14.10
C PHE A 1 56.30 7.36 12.94
N LEU A 2 56.85 6.92 11.81
CA LEU A 2 56.09 6.57 10.61
C LEU A 2 55.04 5.49 10.83
N LEU A 3 55.38 4.44 11.61
CA LEU A 3 54.46 3.33 11.91
C LEU A 3 53.22 3.78 12.70
N LYS A 4 53.40 4.70 13.64
CA LYS A 4 52.26 5.27 14.43
C LYS A 4 51.32 6.12 13.58
N VAL A 5 51.86 6.85 12.59
CA VAL A 5 51.06 7.67 11.68
C VAL A 5 50.23 6.76 10.73
N ILE A 6 50.82 5.68 10.26
CA ILE A 6 50.11 4.69 9.42
C ILE A 6 48.99 3.99 10.17
N THR A 7 49.20 3.60 11.45
CA THR A 7 48.16 2.96 12.24
C THR A 7 47.00 3.89 12.54
N ILE A 8 47.26 5.18 12.81
CA ILE A 8 46.20 6.17 13.04
C ILE A 8 45.41 6.44 11.74
N ALA A 9 46.11 6.56 10.61
CA ALA A 9 45.45 6.74 9.33
C ALA A 9 44.54 5.56 8.96
N LEU A 10 44.99 4.31 9.16
CA LEU A 10 44.20 3.10 8.97
C LEU A 10 42.98 3.04 9.92
N ALA A 11 43.15 3.42 11.18
CA ALA A 11 42.09 3.41 12.17
C ALA A 11 40.96 4.43 11.84
N ILE A 12 41.25 5.48 11.09
CA ILE A 12 40.26 6.48 10.66
C ILE A 12 39.64 6.09 9.30
N THR A 13 40.47 5.61 8.35
CA THR A 13 40.00 5.33 6.98
C THR A 13 39.13 4.08 6.90
N ILE A 14 39.41 3.05 7.69
CA ILE A 14 38.62 1.80 7.68
C ILE A 14 37.17 2.03 8.14
N PRO A 15 36.87 2.69 9.27
CA PRO A 15 35.49 3.00 9.66
C PRO A 15 34.79 3.91 8.65
N LEU A 16 35.51 4.89 8.08
CA LEU A 16 34.94 5.79 7.08
C LEU A 16 34.53 5.05 5.81
N LEU A 17 35.34 4.10 5.35
CA LEU A 17 35.01 3.24 4.20
C LEU A 17 33.84 2.31 4.50
N ILE A 18 33.69 1.81 5.72
CA ILE A 18 32.55 1.00 6.15
C ILE A 18 31.27 1.83 6.15
N VAL A 19 31.30 3.08 6.65
CA VAL A 19 30.15 3.98 6.66
C VAL A 19 29.77 4.38 5.22
N ILE A 20 30.72 4.68 4.36
CA ILE A 20 30.48 4.98 2.93
C ILE A 20 29.99 3.75 2.17
N GLY A 21 30.53 2.57 2.47
CA GLY A 21 30.08 1.30 1.90
C GLY A 21 28.68 0.90 2.33
N SER A 22 28.28 1.25 3.57
CA SER A 22 26.91 1.03 4.08
C SER A 22 25.90 2.01 3.52
N SER A 23 26.32 3.18 3.06
CA SER A 23 25.50 4.14 2.35
C SER A 23 25.31 3.82 0.85
N LYS A 24 25.77 2.65 0.36
CA LYS A 24 25.30 2.16 -0.92
C LYS A 24 23.79 2.04 -0.82
N SER A 25 23.11 3.11 -1.25
CA SER A 25 21.71 3.12 -1.60
C SER A 25 21.41 1.74 -2.20
N LYS A 26 20.59 0.95 -1.51
CA LYS A 26 19.91 -0.17 -2.15
C LYS A 26 19.26 0.45 -3.36
N ASN A 27 19.80 0.20 -4.56
CA ASN A 27 19.06 0.46 -5.78
C ASN A 27 17.65 -0.04 -5.50
N PRO A 28 16.61 0.80 -5.65
CA PRO A 28 15.27 0.30 -5.48
C PRO A 28 15.19 -0.92 -6.40
N SER A 29 15.14 -2.09 -5.78
CA SER A 29 14.90 -3.34 -6.50
C SER A 29 13.75 -3.03 -7.44
N LYS A 30 13.88 -3.31 -8.73
CA LYS A 30 12.82 -3.13 -9.75
C LYS A 30 11.52 -3.44 -9.05
N GLY A 31 10.70 -2.41 -8.79
CA GLY A 31 9.65 -2.47 -7.80
C GLY A 31 8.72 -3.64 -8.08
N SER A 32 8.83 -4.69 -7.29
CA SER A 32 7.92 -5.81 -7.42
C SER A 32 6.59 -5.38 -6.80
N LEU A 33 5.56 -5.26 -7.62
CA LEU A 33 4.20 -5.04 -7.15
C LEU A 33 3.74 -6.28 -6.38
N ILE A 34 3.45 -6.13 -5.10
CA ILE A 34 2.93 -7.22 -4.26
C ILE A 34 1.42 -7.04 -4.14
N VAL A 35 0.68 -7.91 -4.81
CA VAL A 35 -0.78 -7.94 -4.71
C VAL A 35 -1.20 -8.95 -3.64
N LYS A 36 -2.00 -8.52 -2.67
CA LYS A 36 -2.53 -9.36 -1.60
C LYS A 36 -4.05 -9.45 -1.70
N ASN A 37 -4.60 -10.66 -1.69
CA ASN A 37 -6.03 -10.86 -1.63
C ASN A 37 -6.53 -10.62 -0.19
N LEU A 38 -7.14 -9.45 0.04
CA LEU A 38 -7.65 -9.06 1.36
C LEU A 38 -8.89 -9.86 1.76
N SER A 39 -9.80 -10.14 0.84
CA SER A 39 -11.00 -10.94 1.10
C SER A 39 -10.62 -12.30 1.65
N LYS A 40 -9.71 -13.00 0.96
CA LYS A 40 -9.22 -14.31 1.42
C LYS A 40 -8.55 -14.22 2.79
N LYS A 41 -7.75 -13.18 3.03
CA LYS A 41 -7.10 -12.97 4.33
C LYS A 41 -8.13 -12.86 5.47
N TYR A 42 -9.18 -12.07 5.29
CA TYR A 42 -10.19 -11.88 6.33
C TYR A 42 -11.10 -13.10 6.49
N GLU A 43 -11.40 -13.83 5.42
CA GLU A 43 -12.10 -15.11 5.48
C GLU A 43 -11.31 -16.16 6.28
N ASP A 44 -10.00 -16.27 6.03
CA ASP A 44 -9.13 -17.20 6.75
C ASP A 44 -9.06 -16.82 8.25
N MET A 45 -8.99 -15.52 8.58
CA MET A 45 -9.05 -15.05 9.98
C MET A 45 -10.41 -15.39 10.64
N GLY A 46 -11.52 -15.12 9.96
CA GLY A 46 -12.85 -15.47 10.45
C GLY A 46 -13.02 -16.99 10.66
N THR A 47 -12.48 -17.77 9.75
CA THR A 47 -12.44 -19.24 9.84
C THR A 47 -11.64 -19.70 11.06
N ALA A 48 -10.48 -19.11 11.32
CA ALA A 48 -9.66 -19.45 12.47
C ALA A 48 -10.39 -19.16 13.80
N ILE A 49 -11.03 -17.98 13.91
CA ILE A 49 -11.83 -17.63 15.10
C ILE A 49 -12.96 -18.63 15.31
N ARG A 50 -13.72 -18.97 14.25
CA ARG A 50 -14.83 -19.90 14.37
C ARG A 50 -14.35 -21.32 14.70
N SER A 51 -13.25 -21.76 14.12
CA SER A 51 -12.68 -23.09 14.37
C SER A 51 -12.22 -23.27 15.82
N SER A 52 -11.76 -22.22 16.48
CA SER A 52 -11.34 -22.27 17.90
C SER A 52 -12.50 -22.45 18.88
N GLN A 53 -13.73 -22.22 18.46
CA GLN A 53 -14.94 -22.32 19.30
C GLN A 53 -15.71 -23.64 19.11
N LEU A 54 -15.34 -24.47 18.12
CA LEU A 54 -16.04 -25.68 17.76
C LEU A 54 -15.44 -26.92 18.45
N ASN A 55 -16.29 -27.85 18.84
CA ASN A 55 -15.84 -29.15 19.31
C ASN A 55 -15.28 -30.01 18.14
N PRO A 56 -14.54 -31.12 18.39
CA PRO A 56 -13.87 -31.88 17.34
C PRO A 56 -14.81 -32.46 16.26
N LYS A 57 -16.06 -32.76 16.59
CA LYS A 57 -17.04 -33.28 15.62
C LYS A 57 -17.56 -32.19 14.72
N GLU A 58 -17.89 -31.03 15.28
CA GLU A 58 -18.34 -29.85 14.56
C GLU A 58 -17.23 -29.28 13.68
N LEU A 59 -16.00 -29.26 14.16
CA LEU A 59 -14.83 -28.81 13.40
C LEU A 59 -14.62 -29.65 12.13
N LYS A 60 -14.75 -30.99 12.22
CA LYS A 60 -14.66 -31.84 11.04
C LYS A 60 -15.74 -31.53 9.99
N LYS A 61 -16.99 -31.28 10.44
CA LYS A 61 -18.10 -30.93 9.55
C LYS A 61 -17.84 -29.56 8.88
N TYR A 62 -17.47 -28.59 9.68
CA TYR A 62 -17.15 -27.21 9.22
C TYR A 62 -16.01 -27.18 8.19
N ASN A 63 -14.93 -27.93 8.44
CA ASN A 63 -13.80 -28.00 7.49
C ASN A 63 -14.22 -28.66 6.15
N LYS A 64 -15.10 -29.66 6.18
CA LYS A 64 -15.64 -30.25 4.93
C LYS A 64 -16.49 -29.24 4.14
N GLU A 65 -17.28 -28.42 4.82
CA GLU A 65 -18.11 -27.38 4.19
C GLU A 65 -17.24 -26.29 3.55
N ILE A 66 -16.19 -25.84 4.25
CA ILE A 66 -15.22 -24.87 3.70
C ILE A 66 -14.52 -25.43 2.47
N GLN A 67 -14.05 -26.68 2.50
CA GLN A 67 -13.42 -27.31 1.35
C GLN A 67 -14.36 -27.41 0.14
N LYS A 68 -15.64 -27.72 0.37
CA LYS A 68 -16.64 -27.73 -0.71
C LYS A 68 -16.85 -26.34 -1.30
N LYS A 69 -16.95 -25.29 -0.46
CA LYS A 69 -17.07 -23.90 -0.91
C LYS A 69 -15.86 -23.47 -1.73
N LYS A 70 -14.64 -23.72 -1.24
CA LYS A 70 -13.40 -23.37 -1.97
C LYS A 70 -13.35 -24.04 -3.36
N LYS A 71 -13.68 -25.33 -3.44
CA LYS A 71 -13.75 -26.05 -4.74
C LYS A 71 -14.84 -25.54 -5.67
N ALA A 72 -15.94 -25.00 -5.16
CA ALA A 72 -17.00 -24.39 -5.95
C ALA A 72 -16.60 -23.01 -6.47
N ASP A 73 -15.90 -22.21 -5.66
CA ASP A 73 -15.42 -20.88 -6.02
C ASP A 73 -14.24 -20.94 -7.01
N ASP A 74 -13.34 -21.92 -6.88
CA ASP A 74 -12.25 -22.15 -7.85
C ASP A 74 -12.75 -22.50 -9.27
N LYS A 75 -13.99 -22.99 -9.39
CA LYS A 75 -14.62 -23.30 -10.69
C LYS A 75 -15.37 -22.13 -11.33
N LYS A 76 -15.62 -21.05 -10.59
CA LYS A 76 -16.26 -19.86 -11.13
C LYS A 76 -15.22 -19.05 -11.90
N PRO A 77 -15.53 -18.63 -13.15
CA PRO A 77 -14.65 -17.69 -13.84
C PRO A 77 -14.54 -16.40 -13.01
N SER A 78 -13.32 -15.91 -12.82
CA SER A 78 -13.01 -14.70 -12.05
C SER A 78 -13.47 -13.43 -12.80
N LYS A 79 -14.77 -13.29 -13.07
CA LYS A 79 -15.39 -12.11 -13.70
C LYS A 79 -15.93 -11.11 -12.66
N GLU A 80 -15.59 -11.28 -11.41
CA GLU A 80 -16.05 -10.34 -10.38
C GLU A 80 -15.32 -9.02 -10.50
N ASP A 81 -16.08 -7.94 -10.43
CA ASP A 81 -15.56 -6.57 -10.38
C ASP A 81 -14.59 -6.45 -9.19
N SER A 82 -13.33 -6.16 -9.47
CA SER A 82 -12.31 -6.05 -8.42
C SER A 82 -12.29 -4.66 -7.79
N VAL A 83 -12.09 -4.62 -6.47
CA VAL A 83 -11.81 -3.40 -5.72
C VAL A 83 -10.34 -3.44 -5.29
N TYR A 84 -9.56 -2.44 -5.71
CA TYR A 84 -8.16 -2.33 -5.31
C TYR A 84 -8.01 -1.38 -4.13
N VAL A 85 -7.17 -1.77 -3.17
CA VAL A 85 -6.86 -0.96 -1.99
C VAL A 85 -5.40 -0.54 -2.04
N LEU A 86 -5.17 0.77 -2.08
CA LEU A 86 -3.86 1.40 -2.07
C LEU A 86 -3.61 2.07 -0.71
N ASN A 87 -2.33 2.24 -0.36
CA ASN A 87 -1.94 3.00 0.81
C ASN A 87 -0.92 4.06 0.42
N PHE A 88 -1.13 5.29 0.90
CA PHE A 88 -0.24 6.41 0.70
C PHE A 88 0.08 7.06 2.04
N ASN A 89 1.36 7.02 2.44
CA ASN A 89 1.89 7.71 3.59
C ASN A 89 2.76 8.87 3.10
N GLY A 90 2.22 10.08 3.15
CA GLY A 90 2.87 11.25 2.60
C GLY A 90 3.77 11.96 3.60
N ASP A 91 5.04 12.07 3.27
CA ASP A 91 6.00 12.98 3.88
C ASP A 91 5.99 14.36 3.19
N ILE A 92 6.85 15.29 3.64
CA ILE A 92 6.92 16.65 3.08
C ILE A 92 7.18 16.65 1.57
N GLN A 93 7.95 15.70 1.06
CA GLN A 93 8.32 15.59 -0.36
C GLN A 93 7.40 14.65 -1.15
N ALA A 94 6.36 14.09 -0.52
CA ALA A 94 5.50 13.06 -1.10
C ALA A 94 6.31 11.91 -1.75
N SER A 95 7.31 11.40 -1.05
CA SER A 95 8.28 10.42 -1.57
C SER A 95 7.62 9.15 -2.14
N GLU A 96 6.40 8.83 -1.74
CA GLU A 96 5.63 7.70 -2.27
C GLU A 96 4.98 7.95 -3.64
N VAL A 97 5.12 9.15 -4.24
CA VAL A 97 4.51 9.47 -5.54
C VAL A 97 4.93 8.48 -6.65
N ALA A 98 6.18 8.07 -6.67
CA ALA A 98 6.68 7.09 -7.65
C ALA A 98 6.02 5.71 -7.48
N LYS A 99 5.85 5.27 -6.24
CA LYS A 99 5.13 4.03 -5.90
C LYS A 99 3.67 4.12 -6.32
N LEU A 100 2.99 5.21 -5.96
CA LEU A 100 1.59 5.47 -6.34
C LEU A 100 1.40 5.41 -7.86
N LYS A 101 2.29 6.03 -8.62
CA LYS A 101 2.29 6.00 -10.07
C LYS A 101 2.41 4.57 -10.62
N HIS A 102 3.30 3.75 -10.06
CA HIS A 102 3.46 2.36 -10.49
C HIS A 102 2.22 1.51 -10.17
N GLU A 103 1.62 1.69 -9.00
CA GLU A 103 0.38 1.01 -8.60
C GLU A 103 -0.79 1.37 -9.53
N ILE A 104 -0.96 2.67 -9.84
CA ILE A 104 -1.99 3.16 -10.77
C ILE A 104 -1.76 2.62 -12.19
N ASN A 105 -0.52 2.65 -12.68
CA ASN A 105 -0.21 2.08 -13.98
C ASN A 105 -0.56 0.58 -14.04
N ALA A 106 -0.25 -0.19 -13.01
CA ALA A 106 -0.58 -1.61 -12.95
C ALA A 106 -2.10 -1.84 -12.98
N ILE A 107 -2.88 -1.02 -12.28
CA ILE A 107 -4.35 -1.10 -12.30
C ILE A 107 -4.91 -0.76 -13.69
N LEU A 108 -4.44 0.34 -14.30
CA LEU A 108 -4.93 0.80 -15.60
C LEU A 108 -4.55 -0.14 -16.76
N LEU A 109 -3.42 -0.85 -16.63
CA LEU A 109 -2.94 -1.81 -17.65
C LEU A 109 -3.42 -3.24 -17.38
N SER A 110 -4.07 -3.50 -16.24
CA SER A 110 -4.58 -4.84 -15.95
C SER A 110 -5.81 -5.14 -16.79
N ASP A 111 -5.91 -6.39 -17.30
CA ASP A 111 -7.09 -6.87 -18.03
C ASP A 111 -8.28 -7.16 -17.09
N THR A 112 -8.12 -6.91 -15.79
CA THR A 112 -9.17 -7.13 -14.79
C THR A 112 -10.11 -5.94 -14.74
N LYS A 113 -11.42 -6.22 -14.66
CA LYS A 113 -12.42 -5.16 -14.50
C LYS A 113 -12.32 -4.52 -13.13
N CYS A 114 -11.68 -3.35 -13.05
CA CYS A 114 -11.60 -2.55 -11.84
C CYS A 114 -12.90 -1.77 -11.64
N LYS A 115 -13.63 -2.06 -10.57
CA LYS A 115 -14.86 -1.34 -10.21
C LYS A 115 -14.57 -0.07 -9.42
N GLU A 116 -13.65 -0.16 -8.49
CA GLU A 116 -13.33 0.92 -7.56
C GLU A 116 -11.90 0.80 -7.08
N VAL A 117 -11.24 1.93 -6.91
CA VAL A 117 -9.98 2.05 -6.17
C VAL A 117 -10.27 2.78 -4.87
N VAL A 118 -9.89 2.15 -3.76
CA VAL A 118 -9.92 2.74 -2.43
C VAL A 118 -8.48 3.08 -2.05
N ILE A 119 -8.18 4.33 -1.75
CA ILE A 119 -6.87 4.72 -1.27
C ILE A 119 -6.97 5.24 0.16
N LYS A 120 -6.16 4.65 1.04
CA LYS A 120 -5.95 5.16 2.39
C LYS A 120 -4.86 6.23 2.33
N VAL A 121 -5.20 7.46 2.73
CA VAL A 121 -4.26 8.58 2.78
C VAL A 121 -3.97 8.92 4.23
N GLU A 122 -2.69 9.01 4.56
CA GLU A 122 -2.19 9.53 5.84
C GLU A 122 -1.07 10.53 5.54
N SER A 123 -1.37 11.85 5.65
CA SER A 123 -0.38 12.90 5.33
C SER A 123 -0.76 14.23 5.96
N GLY A 124 0.22 14.89 6.57
CA GLY A 124 0.13 16.28 7.01
C GLY A 124 0.29 17.29 5.87
N GLY A 125 0.58 16.82 4.63
CA GLY A 125 0.89 17.67 3.49
C GLY A 125 2.38 17.97 3.33
N GLY A 126 2.71 18.91 2.46
CA GLY A 126 4.09 19.28 2.13
C GLY A 126 4.18 20.06 0.83
N SER A 127 5.18 19.73 0.00
CA SER A 127 5.46 20.42 -1.27
C SER A 127 4.23 20.41 -2.19
N ALA A 128 3.72 21.59 -2.53
CA ALA A 128 2.55 21.74 -3.41
C ALA A 128 2.77 21.05 -4.77
N TYR A 129 3.99 21.12 -5.32
CA TYR A 129 4.34 20.45 -6.56
C TYR A 129 4.25 18.91 -6.44
N ALA A 130 4.84 18.34 -5.39
CA ALA A 130 4.87 16.90 -5.21
C ALA A 130 3.48 16.32 -4.95
N TYR A 131 2.66 16.99 -4.14
CA TYR A 131 1.26 16.58 -3.91
C TYR A 131 0.37 16.87 -5.11
N GLY A 132 0.68 17.90 -5.91
CA GLY A 132 0.05 18.11 -7.20
C GLY A 132 0.26 16.95 -8.16
N LEU A 133 1.47 16.36 -8.18
CA LEU A 133 1.74 15.13 -8.94
C LEU A 133 0.91 13.95 -8.42
N CYS A 134 0.80 13.78 -7.08
CA CYS A 134 -0.05 12.73 -6.51
C CYS A 134 -1.51 12.89 -6.94
N ALA A 135 -2.02 14.11 -6.88
CA ALA A 135 -3.38 14.44 -7.34
C ALA A 135 -3.56 14.12 -8.84
N ALA A 136 -2.59 14.49 -9.68
CA ALA A 136 -2.61 14.19 -11.11
C ALA A 136 -2.61 12.68 -11.40
N GLU A 137 -1.81 11.89 -10.68
CA GLU A 137 -1.82 10.43 -10.81
C GLU A 137 -3.17 9.82 -10.40
N LEU A 138 -3.76 10.26 -9.29
CA LEU A 138 -5.09 9.82 -8.86
C LEU A 138 -6.19 10.21 -9.85
N LYS A 139 -6.07 11.41 -10.45
CA LYS A 139 -7.03 11.88 -11.47
C LYS A 139 -7.09 10.97 -12.67
N ARG A 140 -6.01 10.30 -13.05
CA ARG A 140 -5.99 9.33 -14.15
C ARG A 140 -6.98 8.17 -13.93
N LEU A 141 -7.19 7.72 -12.69
CA LEU A 141 -8.22 6.72 -12.39
C LEU A 141 -9.62 7.26 -12.67
N VAL A 142 -9.90 8.49 -12.23
CA VAL A 142 -11.20 9.15 -12.45
C VAL A 142 -11.46 9.39 -13.93
N ASP A 143 -10.45 9.85 -14.68
CA ASP A 143 -10.53 10.09 -16.13
C ASP A 143 -10.80 8.78 -16.91
N ASN A 144 -10.32 7.64 -16.40
CA ASN A 144 -10.62 6.31 -16.92
C ASN A 144 -11.93 5.71 -16.36
N LYS A 145 -12.79 6.54 -15.74
CA LYS A 145 -14.11 6.16 -15.21
C LYS A 145 -14.05 5.10 -14.09
N ILE A 146 -12.92 4.98 -13.42
CA ILE A 146 -12.76 4.14 -12.23
C ILE A 146 -13.18 4.98 -11.03
N LYS A 147 -14.11 4.48 -10.25
CA LYS A 147 -14.54 5.14 -9.02
C LYS A 147 -13.38 5.20 -8.04
N LEU A 148 -13.06 6.40 -7.54
CA LEU A 148 -12.02 6.62 -6.55
C LEU A 148 -12.64 7.01 -5.21
N THR A 149 -12.34 6.25 -4.17
CA THR A 149 -12.71 6.57 -2.78
C THR A 149 -11.44 6.77 -1.96
N VAL A 150 -11.35 7.91 -1.28
CA VAL A 150 -10.26 8.18 -0.32
C VAL A 150 -10.74 7.90 1.09
N CYS A 151 -9.95 7.14 1.85
CA CYS A 151 -10.17 6.89 3.27
C CYS A 151 -9.11 7.59 4.11
N ILE A 152 -9.52 8.33 5.13
CA ILE A 152 -8.66 9.11 6.02
C ILE A 152 -8.90 8.65 7.45
N ASP A 153 -7.95 7.91 8.01
CA ASP A 153 -8.07 7.41 9.39
C ASP A 153 -7.58 8.43 10.41
N LYS A 154 -6.51 9.18 10.10
CA LYS A 154 -5.84 10.07 11.05
C LYS A 154 -5.74 11.49 10.53
N VAL A 155 -5.09 11.69 9.38
CA VAL A 155 -4.81 13.02 8.85
C VAL A 155 -4.71 13.01 7.33
N ALA A 156 -5.35 13.99 6.70
CA ALA A 156 -5.11 14.42 5.33
C ALA A 156 -5.24 15.95 5.29
N ALA A 157 -4.13 16.64 5.52
CA ALA A 157 -4.07 18.09 5.59
C ALA A 157 -3.25 18.67 4.44
N SER A 158 -3.48 19.95 4.08
CA SER A 158 -2.73 20.66 3.04
C SER A 158 -2.61 19.84 1.74
N GLY A 159 -1.40 19.48 1.31
CA GLY A 159 -1.16 18.63 0.13
C GLY A 159 -1.87 17.27 0.20
N GLY A 160 -1.97 16.65 1.39
CA GLY A 160 -2.71 15.42 1.60
C GLY A 160 -4.21 15.58 1.33
N TYR A 161 -4.77 16.72 1.70
CA TYR A 161 -6.16 17.05 1.36
C TYR A 161 -6.31 17.39 -0.12
N LEU A 162 -5.38 18.16 -0.70
CA LEU A 162 -5.37 18.48 -2.12
C LEU A 162 -5.49 17.22 -2.98
N MET A 163 -4.65 16.21 -2.75
CA MET A 163 -4.73 14.97 -3.51
C MET A 163 -6.01 14.17 -3.22
N SER A 164 -6.59 14.31 -2.03
CA SER A 164 -7.84 13.63 -1.66
C SER A 164 -9.06 14.22 -2.36
N CYS A 165 -9.04 15.52 -2.69
CA CYS A 165 -10.15 16.21 -3.37
C CYS A 165 -10.42 15.72 -4.79
N VAL A 166 -9.52 14.97 -5.41
CA VAL A 166 -9.72 14.35 -6.73
C VAL A 166 -10.74 13.20 -6.68
N ALA A 167 -10.96 12.63 -5.50
CA ALA A 167 -11.79 11.45 -5.33
C ALA A 167 -13.29 11.75 -5.52
N SER A 168 -14.01 10.75 -6.01
CA SER A 168 -15.48 10.77 -6.09
C SER A 168 -16.14 10.76 -4.69
N LYS A 169 -15.41 10.20 -3.70
CA LYS A 169 -15.88 10.09 -2.32
C LYS A 169 -14.70 10.15 -1.35
N ILE A 170 -14.87 10.92 -0.28
CA ILE A 170 -13.95 10.95 0.85
C ILE A 170 -14.68 10.38 2.07
N ILE A 171 -14.05 9.44 2.76
CA ILE A 171 -14.52 8.86 4.02
C ILE A 171 -13.45 9.17 5.06
N ALA A 172 -13.82 9.92 6.08
CA ALA A 172 -12.93 10.25 7.18
C ALA A 172 -13.41 9.63 8.49
N ALA A 173 -12.46 9.19 9.31
CA ALA A 173 -12.79 8.80 10.67
C ALA A 173 -13.29 10.01 11.48
N PRO A 174 -14.15 9.82 12.50
CA PRO A 174 -14.75 10.95 13.26
C PRO A 174 -13.75 11.94 13.84
N TRP A 175 -12.54 11.48 14.15
CA TRP A 175 -11.47 12.28 14.76
C TRP A 175 -10.30 12.55 13.80
N ALA A 176 -10.47 12.28 12.50
CA ALA A 176 -9.45 12.57 11.51
C ALA A 176 -9.32 14.08 11.30
N ILE A 177 -8.08 14.52 11.15
CA ILE A 177 -7.76 15.90 10.77
C ILE A 177 -7.83 15.99 9.25
N VAL A 178 -8.77 16.77 8.71
CA VAL A 178 -8.98 16.89 7.26
C VAL A 178 -9.04 18.34 6.86
N GLY A 179 -8.33 18.69 5.81
CA GLY A 179 -8.37 20.04 5.25
C GLY A 179 -7.09 20.85 5.47
N SER A 180 -7.22 22.17 5.21
CA SER A 180 -6.19 23.19 5.31
C SER A 180 -4.90 22.90 4.62
#